data_19b74c540081347802e7ffd4cbc8cd91
#
_entry.id   19b74c540081347802e7ffd4cbc8cd91
#
_cell.length_a   1.000
_cell.length_b   1.000
_cell.length_c   1.000
_cell.angle_alpha   90.00
_cell.angle_beta   90.00
_cell.angle_gamma   90.00
#
_symmetry.space_group_name_H-M   'P 1'
#
loop_
_entity.id
_entity.type
_entity.pdbx_description
1 polymer ?
#
loop_
_entity_poly.entity_id
_entity_poly.type
_entity_poly.pdbx_seq_one_letter_code
_entity_poly.pdbx_strand_id
1 'polypeptide(L)'
;SAIKSLGAPMIRAIVEERKENGKYQSLRDFIERMSGRELNKRAIENLIKAGALDQVAGNRRQKLMVYAEIVDAVNQEKKNAMTGQMSLFDLISDEEKEAYEIQMPKVEEYSKEELLSFEKEVLGVYISGHPLEEYEERWRKNITARTVDFQIDEELGTSKARDGEIAVIGGIITNKTVKYTRNNKVMAFLTIEDLVGTVEVVVFPNDYEKNVQKMEEDSKVFIRGKVQGDADKASKLICEKIYSFDDVPKELWVQFETKEDYLTAENEFLKLLSGFRGTDRVIIYVRTPKSIKYLGIEKSVKINETLLGKLYEKYGMDNVKVVEKSIENITKMH
;
A
#
# COMPACT_ATOMS: atom_id res chain seq x y z
N SER A 1 24.88 5.77 -4.51
CA SER A 1 23.87 6.83 -4.32
C SER A 1 22.54 6.19 -4.00
N ALA A 2 21.89 6.63 -2.93
CA ALA A 2 20.59 6.09 -2.52
C ALA A 2 19.47 6.53 -3.49
N ILE A 3 19.59 7.68 -4.15
CA ILE A 3 18.56 8.20 -5.07
C ILE A 3 18.93 7.84 -6.51
N LYS A 4 17.99 7.25 -7.25
CA LYS A 4 18.16 6.95 -8.68
C LYS A 4 18.49 8.21 -9.47
N SER A 5 19.38 8.10 -10.43
CA SER A 5 19.85 9.19 -11.31
C SER A 5 20.63 10.33 -10.61
N LEU A 6 20.99 10.20 -9.33
CA LEU A 6 21.92 11.12 -8.65
C LEU A 6 23.24 10.44 -8.35
N GLY A 7 24.33 10.99 -8.90
CA GLY A 7 25.69 10.56 -8.55
C GLY A 7 26.13 11.11 -7.19
N ALA A 8 27.07 10.42 -6.51
CA ALA A 8 27.65 10.89 -5.26
C ALA A 8 28.29 12.30 -5.37
N PRO A 9 28.92 12.71 -6.50
CA PRO A 9 29.41 14.07 -6.67
C PRO A 9 28.29 15.12 -6.58
N MET A 10 27.14 14.88 -7.19
CA MET A 10 26.00 15.79 -7.16
C MET A 10 25.46 15.97 -5.74
N ILE A 11 25.31 14.88 -4.99
CA ILE A 11 24.85 14.94 -3.61
C ILE A 11 25.81 15.76 -2.76
N ARG A 12 27.12 15.58 -2.94
CA ARG A 12 28.14 16.38 -2.25
C ARG A 12 28.01 17.86 -2.60
N ALA A 13 27.88 18.18 -3.87
CA ALA A 13 27.72 19.56 -4.33
C ALA A 13 26.48 20.25 -3.72
N ILE A 14 25.33 19.54 -3.62
CA ILE A 14 24.12 20.06 -2.97
C ILE A 14 24.37 20.34 -1.49
N VAL A 15 25.08 19.43 -0.80
CA VAL A 15 25.36 19.58 0.64
C VAL A 15 26.37 20.70 0.89
N GLU A 16 27.42 20.82 0.08
CA GLU A 16 28.44 21.87 0.17
C GLU A 16 27.83 23.24 -0.08
N GLU A 17 27.07 23.38 -1.18
CA GLU A 17 26.37 24.63 -1.50
C GLU A 17 25.45 25.09 -0.34
N ARG A 18 24.70 24.14 0.26
CA ARG A 18 23.85 24.45 1.41
C ARG A 18 24.65 24.86 2.64
N LYS A 19 25.85 24.29 2.86
CA LYS A 19 26.72 24.65 3.99
C LYS A 19 27.33 26.04 3.81
N GLU A 20 27.75 26.39 2.61
CA GLU A 20 28.41 27.64 2.30
C GLU A 20 27.41 28.82 2.23
N ASN A 21 26.29 28.63 1.59
CA ASN A 21 25.31 29.68 1.24
C ASN A 21 23.97 29.57 1.99
N GLY A 22 23.89 28.68 3.00
CA GLY A 22 22.69 28.50 3.83
C GLY A 22 21.61 27.62 3.19
N LYS A 23 20.48 27.49 3.88
CA LYS A 23 19.36 26.69 3.43
C LYS A 23 18.76 27.23 2.13
N TYR A 24 18.25 26.31 1.29
CA TYR A 24 17.49 26.69 0.12
C TYR A 24 16.13 27.24 0.55
N GLN A 25 15.77 28.42 0.02
CA GLN A 25 14.57 29.14 0.41
C GLN A 25 13.35 28.72 -0.43
N SER A 26 13.55 28.47 -1.72
CA SER A 26 12.51 28.05 -2.66
C SER A 26 13.02 26.99 -3.64
N LEU A 27 12.11 26.36 -4.37
CA LEU A 27 12.49 25.44 -5.44
C LEU A 27 13.30 26.15 -6.53
N ARG A 28 12.95 27.41 -6.82
CA ARG A 28 13.68 28.27 -7.76
C ARG A 28 15.10 28.55 -7.25
N ASP A 29 15.26 29.00 -5.99
CA ASP A 29 16.57 29.21 -5.37
C ASP A 29 17.47 27.97 -5.44
N PHE A 30 16.89 26.79 -5.14
CA PHE A 30 17.61 25.52 -5.31
C PHE A 30 18.07 25.29 -6.74
N ILE A 31 17.19 25.46 -7.74
CA ILE A 31 17.51 25.25 -9.15
C ILE A 31 18.56 26.27 -9.64
N GLU A 32 18.46 27.54 -9.29
CA GLU A 32 19.40 28.58 -9.65
C GLU A 32 20.82 28.33 -9.11
N ARG A 33 20.91 28.04 -7.80
CA ARG A 33 22.20 27.78 -7.13
C ARG A 33 22.87 26.50 -7.59
N MET A 34 22.07 25.51 -7.98
CA MET A 34 22.59 24.25 -8.48
C MET A 34 22.74 24.19 -10.02
N SER A 35 22.23 25.20 -10.74
CA SER A 35 22.32 25.26 -12.19
C SER A 35 23.80 25.43 -12.63
N GLY A 36 24.20 24.66 -13.66
CA GLY A 36 25.60 24.56 -14.11
C GLY A 36 26.41 23.42 -13.48
N ARG A 37 25.83 22.62 -12.59
CA ARG A 37 26.45 21.48 -11.91
C ARG A 37 25.85 20.13 -12.36
N GLU A 38 25.58 19.93 -13.63
CA GLU A 38 25.01 18.68 -14.20
C GLU A 38 23.64 18.27 -13.60
N LEU A 39 22.92 19.18 -12.94
CA LEU A 39 21.58 18.95 -12.40
C LEU A 39 20.58 18.99 -13.55
N ASN A 40 20.05 17.83 -13.92
CA ASN A 40 19.03 17.71 -14.97
C ASN A 40 17.61 17.60 -14.39
N LYS A 41 16.60 17.79 -15.23
CA LYS A 41 15.17 17.70 -14.83
C LYS A 41 14.84 16.40 -14.10
N ARG A 42 15.38 15.25 -14.55
CA ARG A 42 15.14 13.95 -13.93
C ARG A 42 15.75 13.85 -12.53
N ALA A 43 16.91 14.46 -12.29
CA ALA A 43 17.51 14.49 -10.98
C ALA A 43 16.69 15.34 -9.99
N ILE A 44 16.15 16.49 -10.44
CA ILE A 44 15.25 17.34 -9.64
C ILE A 44 13.96 16.60 -9.31
N GLU A 45 13.34 15.98 -10.29
CA GLU A 45 12.15 15.15 -10.12
C GLU A 45 12.36 14.09 -9.05
N ASN A 46 13.48 13.33 -9.14
CA ASN A 46 13.79 12.29 -8.17
C ASN A 46 14.11 12.84 -6.79
N LEU A 47 14.70 14.03 -6.66
CA LEU A 47 14.88 14.71 -5.37
C LEU A 47 13.55 15.10 -4.74
N ILE A 48 12.59 15.60 -5.54
CA ILE A 48 11.24 15.92 -5.05
C ILE A 48 10.53 14.65 -4.62
N LYS A 49 10.50 13.61 -5.46
CA LYS A 49 9.89 12.31 -5.16
C LYS A 49 10.47 11.65 -3.91
N ALA A 50 11.78 11.77 -3.70
CA ALA A 50 12.48 11.24 -2.52
C ALA A 50 12.22 12.04 -1.24
N GLY A 51 11.52 13.18 -1.30
CA GLY A 51 11.32 14.07 -0.15
C GLY A 51 12.54 14.91 0.23
N ALA A 52 13.60 14.87 -0.56
CA ALA A 52 14.84 15.61 -0.25
C ALA A 52 14.65 17.14 -0.23
N LEU A 53 13.59 17.64 -0.83
CA LEU A 53 13.21 19.05 -0.90
C LEU A 53 11.97 19.40 -0.06
N ASP A 54 11.55 18.56 0.89
CA ASP A 54 10.36 18.82 1.73
C ASP A 54 10.54 20.01 2.69
N GLN A 55 11.79 20.37 2.99
CA GLN A 55 12.11 21.57 3.78
C GLN A 55 11.95 22.89 2.99
N VAL A 56 11.82 22.80 1.67
CA VAL A 56 11.61 23.94 0.77
C VAL A 56 10.09 24.18 0.64
N ALA A 57 9.68 25.46 0.54
CA ALA A 57 8.27 25.84 0.44
C ALA A 57 7.49 25.06 -0.64
N GLY A 58 6.25 24.77 -0.35
CA GLY A 58 5.35 23.98 -1.20
C GLY A 58 5.41 22.46 -0.95
N ASN A 59 4.33 21.76 -1.26
CA ASN A 59 4.25 20.30 -1.15
C ASN A 59 4.88 19.62 -2.38
N ARG A 60 5.07 18.27 -2.35
CA ARG A 60 5.72 17.53 -3.44
C ARG A 60 4.91 17.64 -4.76
N ARG A 61 3.57 17.61 -4.67
CA ARG A 61 2.70 17.71 -5.83
C ARG A 61 2.84 19.06 -6.51
N GLN A 62 2.84 20.15 -5.75
CA GLN A 62 3.06 21.51 -6.26
C GLN A 62 4.42 21.60 -6.98
N LYS A 63 5.49 21.12 -6.34
CA LYS A 63 6.84 21.15 -6.90
C LYS A 63 6.95 20.33 -8.20
N LEU A 64 6.33 19.13 -8.25
CA LEU A 64 6.31 18.30 -9.46
C LEU A 64 5.55 18.93 -10.62
N MET A 65 4.56 19.79 -10.36
CA MET A 65 3.83 20.48 -11.40
C MET A 65 4.64 21.61 -12.05
N VAL A 66 5.53 22.27 -11.32
CA VAL A 66 6.20 23.49 -11.79
C VAL A 66 7.70 23.37 -12.03
N TYR A 67 8.37 22.34 -11.51
CA TYR A 67 9.84 22.25 -11.58
C TYR A 67 10.40 22.33 -12.99
N ALA A 68 9.74 21.75 -13.98
CA ALA A 68 10.21 21.70 -15.35
C ALA A 68 10.21 23.11 -16.00
N GLU A 69 9.17 23.90 -15.70
CA GLU A 69 9.04 25.29 -16.15
C GLU A 69 10.10 26.16 -15.47
N ILE A 70 10.32 26.00 -14.16
CA ILE A 70 11.36 26.74 -13.43
C ILE A 70 12.75 26.44 -14.00
N VAL A 71 13.05 25.17 -14.31
CA VAL A 71 14.35 24.79 -14.92
C VAL A 71 14.52 25.48 -16.27
N ASP A 72 13.49 25.49 -17.11
CA ASP A 72 13.55 26.12 -18.42
C ASP A 72 13.74 27.65 -18.31
N ALA A 73 13.02 28.30 -17.39
CA ALA A 73 13.16 29.73 -17.13
C ALA A 73 14.58 30.08 -16.67
N VAL A 74 15.12 29.37 -15.67
CA VAL A 74 16.48 29.60 -15.14
C VAL A 74 17.55 29.39 -16.23
N ASN A 75 17.41 28.34 -17.05
CA ASN A 75 18.33 28.08 -18.14
C ASN A 75 18.28 29.19 -19.22
N GLN A 76 17.09 29.70 -19.54
CA GLN A 76 16.92 30.78 -20.50
C GLN A 76 17.53 32.10 -19.98
N GLU A 77 17.31 32.43 -18.72
CA GLU A 77 17.90 33.61 -18.08
C GLU A 77 19.44 33.57 -18.12
N LYS A 78 20.04 32.43 -17.76
CA LYS A 78 21.49 32.25 -17.84
C LYS A 78 22.03 32.39 -19.26
N LYS A 79 21.31 31.83 -20.24
CA LYS A 79 21.71 31.96 -21.65
C LYS A 79 21.68 33.43 -22.11
N ASN A 80 20.65 34.16 -21.73
CA ASN A 80 20.52 35.59 -22.03
C ASN A 80 21.64 36.40 -21.39
N ALA A 81 21.95 36.16 -20.11
CA ALA A 81 23.06 36.81 -19.40
C ALA A 81 24.42 36.53 -20.05
N MET A 82 24.69 35.31 -20.56
CA MET A 82 25.91 34.95 -21.25
C MET A 82 26.04 35.62 -22.65
N THR A 83 24.92 35.92 -23.29
CA THR A 83 24.93 36.58 -24.62
C THR A 83 24.95 38.11 -24.55
N GLY A 84 24.99 38.69 -23.32
CA GLY A 84 24.99 40.13 -23.12
C GLY A 84 23.64 40.81 -23.45
N GLN A 85 22.60 40.02 -23.70
CA GLN A 85 21.24 40.52 -23.85
C GLN A 85 20.69 40.82 -22.48
N MET A 86 20.48 42.08 -22.15
CA MET A 86 19.70 42.45 -20.97
C MET A 86 18.31 41.86 -21.07
N SER A 87 17.94 41.05 -20.08
CA SER A 87 16.57 40.56 -19.96
C SER A 87 15.66 41.72 -19.59
N LEU A 88 14.40 41.68 -20.06
CA LEU A 88 13.37 42.60 -19.57
C LEU A 88 13.28 42.53 -18.02
N PHE A 89 13.59 41.38 -17.42
CA PHE A 89 13.66 41.15 -15.99
C PHE A 89 14.74 41.94 -15.25
N ASP A 90 15.81 42.33 -15.92
CA ASP A 90 16.90 43.16 -15.32
C ASP A 90 16.48 44.64 -15.19
N LEU A 91 15.41 45.04 -15.87
CA LEU A 91 14.88 46.38 -15.93
C LEU A 91 13.65 46.66 -15.04
N ILE A 92 13.05 45.60 -14.47
CA ILE A 92 11.86 45.68 -13.63
C ILE A 92 12.23 45.64 -12.13
N SER A 93 11.39 46.26 -11.30
CA SER A 93 11.58 46.25 -9.82
C SER A 93 11.45 44.83 -9.23
N ASP A 94 11.98 44.62 -8.04
CA ASP A 94 11.89 43.30 -7.36
C ASP A 94 10.41 42.94 -7.07
N GLU A 95 9.52 43.91 -6.85
CA GLU A 95 8.07 43.70 -6.67
C GLU A 95 7.39 43.25 -7.98
N GLU A 96 7.86 43.72 -9.13
CA GLU A 96 7.38 43.28 -10.43
C GLU A 96 7.93 41.89 -10.79
N LYS A 97 9.15 41.54 -10.35
CA LYS A 97 9.72 40.19 -10.53
C LYS A 97 8.88 39.12 -9.84
N GLU A 98 8.37 39.38 -8.62
CA GLU A 98 7.46 38.47 -7.89
C GLU A 98 6.17 38.18 -8.70
N ALA A 99 5.66 39.13 -9.47
CA ALA A 99 4.46 38.93 -10.31
C ALA A 99 4.70 38.00 -11.50
N TYR A 100 5.96 37.87 -11.96
CA TYR A 100 6.37 37.00 -13.05
C TYR A 100 6.97 35.65 -12.56
N GLU A 101 7.13 35.46 -11.25
CA GLU A 101 7.55 34.18 -10.72
C GLU A 101 6.47 33.10 -10.99
N ILE A 102 6.95 31.91 -11.34
CA ILE A 102 6.10 30.74 -11.52
C ILE A 102 5.41 30.43 -10.20
N GLN A 103 4.12 30.73 -10.12
CA GLN A 103 3.33 30.56 -8.92
C GLN A 103 3.09 29.09 -8.61
N MET A 104 3.27 28.71 -7.35
CA MET A 104 2.91 27.37 -6.89
C MET A 104 1.38 27.17 -7.00
N PRO A 105 0.92 26.11 -7.71
CA PRO A 105 -0.52 25.86 -7.85
C PRO A 105 -1.14 25.53 -6.49
N LYS A 106 -2.39 25.93 -6.27
CA LYS A 106 -3.14 25.61 -5.04
C LYS A 106 -3.72 24.21 -5.15
N VAL A 107 -2.91 23.19 -4.85
CA VAL A 107 -3.30 21.77 -4.86
C VAL A 107 -2.89 21.11 -3.55
N GLU A 108 -3.71 20.17 -3.10
CA GLU A 108 -3.39 19.33 -1.96
C GLU A 108 -2.23 18.38 -2.28
N GLU A 109 -1.54 17.92 -1.24
CA GLU A 109 -0.45 16.94 -1.36
C GLU A 109 -0.99 15.61 -1.89
N TYR A 110 -0.09 14.79 -2.42
CA TYR A 110 -0.37 13.39 -2.72
C TYR A 110 -0.80 12.63 -1.47
N SER A 111 -1.58 11.58 -1.64
CA SER A 111 -1.89 10.64 -0.56
C SER A 111 -0.61 10.02 0.01
N LYS A 112 -0.68 9.56 1.26
CA LYS A 112 0.46 8.87 1.91
C LYS A 112 0.94 7.67 1.09
N GLU A 113 0.03 6.91 0.48
CA GLU A 113 0.37 5.77 -0.38
C GLU A 113 1.15 6.21 -1.63
N GLU A 114 0.75 7.30 -2.30
CA GLU A 114 1.46 7.84 -3.45
C GLU A 114 2.87 8.34 -3.06
N LEU A 115 3.00 9.05 -1.93
CA LEU A 115 4.30 9.51 -1.44
C LEU A 115 5.24 8.35 -1.12
N LEU A 116 4.75 7.30 -0.48
CA LEU A 116 5.53 6.08 -0.20
C LEU A 116 5.91 5.35 -1.49
N SER A 117 5.01 5.31 -2.48
CA SER A 117 5.30 4.75 -3.80
C SER A 117 6.42 5.50 -4.51
N PHE A 118 6.44 6.84 -4.44
CA PHE A 118 7.54 7.65 -4.97
C PHE A 118 8.88 7.35 -4.27
N GLU A 119 8.88 7.25 -2.93
CA GLU A 119 10.08 6.88 -2.19
C GLU A 119 10.60 5.51 -2.62
N LYS A 120 9.73 4.51 -2.71
CA LYS A 120 10.10 3.16 -3.19
C LYS A 120 10.64 3.19 -4.62
N GLU A 121 10.00 3.96 -5.53
CA GLU A 121 10.44 4.12 -6.92
C GLU A 121 11.87 4.66 -7.01
N VAL A 122 12.19 5.72 -6.25
CA VAL A 122 13.46 6.45 -6.43
C VAL A 122 14.57 6.04 -5.47
N LEU A 123 14.22 5.50 -4.29
CA LEU A 123 15.16 5.08 -3.24
C LEU A 123 15.30 3.56 -3.13
N GLY A 124 14.28 2.82 -3.58
CA GLY A 124 14.18 1.37 -3.37
C GLY A 124 13.69 0.96 -1.98
N VAL A 125 13.47 1.92 -1.08
CA VAL A 125 13.00 1.72 0.31
C VAL A 125 12.00 2.80 0.66
N TYR A 126 11.17 2.52 1.68
CA TYR A 126 10.30 3.51 2.30
C TYR A 126 11.09 4.26 3.39
N ILE A 127 10.94 5.58 3.50
CA ILE A 127 11.60 6.41 4.52
C ILE A 127 10.59 7.04 5.48
N SER A 128 9.48 7.57 4.95
CA SER A 128 8.52 8.33 5.74
C SER A 128 7.46 7.46 6.44
N GLY A 129 7.52 6.13 6.30
CA GLY A 129 6.61 5.17 6.91
C GLY A 129 6.54 3.87 6.11
N HIS A 130 5.61 3.00 6.48
CA HIS A 130 5.37 1.76 5.75
C HIS A 130 3.91 1.71 5.25
N PRO A 131 3.62 1.23 4.02
CA PRO A 131 2.25 1.20 3.50
C PRO A 131 1.27 0.34 4.29
N LEU A 132 1.78 -0.55 5.18
CA LEU A 132 0.95 -1.38 6.06
C LEU A 132 0.65 -0.73 7.42
N GLU A 133 1.23 0.43 7.76
CA GLU A 133 1.01 1.07 9.07
C GLU A 133 -0.48 1.35 9.34
N GLU A 134 -1.20 1.83 8.34
CA GLU A 134 -2.65 2.10 8.46
C GLU A 134 -3.48 0.82 8.61
N TYR A 135 -2.91 -0.32 8.26
CA TYR A 135 -3.54 -1.65 8.32
C TYR A 135 -3.01 -2.50 9.47
N GLU A 136 -2.15 -1.95 10.36
CA GLU A 136 -1.43 -2.72 11.37
C GLU A 136 -2.35 -3.54 12.28
N GLU A 137 -3.46 -2.96 12.74
CA GLU A 137 -4.44 -3.67 13.58
C GLU A 137 -5.06 -4.86 12.84
N ARG A 138 -5.50 -4.65 11.59
CA ARG A 138 -6.05 -5.71 10.73
C ARG A 138 -5.00 -6.76 10.42
N TRP A 139 -3.78 -6.33 10.13
CA TRP A 139 -2.64 -7.21 9.87
C TRP A 139 -2.36 -8.11 11.07
N ARG A 140 -2.17 -7.54 12.26
CA ARG A 140 -1.91 -8.30 13.50
C ARG A 140 -3.01 -9.32 13.83
N LYS A 141 -4.26 -8.98 13.58
CA LYS A 141 -5.42 -9.83 13.88
C LYS A 141 -5.51 -11.05 12.97
N ASN A 142 -4.99 -10.99 11.77
CA ASN A 142 -5.17 -12.00 10.74
C ASN A 142 -3.93 -12.87 10.47
N ILE A 143 -2.74 -12.49 10.96
CA ILE A 143 -1.52 -13.28 10.81
C ILE A 143 -1.34 -14.28 11.96
N THR A 144 -0.66 -15.38 11.67
CA THR A 144 -0.18 -16.34 12.69
C THR A 144 1.36 -16.37 12.75
N ALA A 145 2.05 -15.84 11.73
CA ALA A 145 3.49 -15.69 11.68
C ALA A 145 3.86 -14.39 10.95
N ARG A 146 4.98 -13.79 11.34
CA ARG A 146 5.59 -12.64 10.69
C ARG A 146 6.67 -13.12 9.71
N THR A 147 7.02 -12.29 8.73
CA THR A 147 8.06 -12.63 7.75
C THR A 147 9.40 -12.95 8.41
N VAL A 148 9.75 -12.26 9.50
CA VAL A 148 10.98 -12.51 10.27
C VAL A 148 11.03 -13.91 10.90
N ASP A 149 9.88 -14.51 11.19
CA ASP A 149 9.82 -15.85 11.79
C ASP A 149 10.28 -16.96 10.82
N PHE A 150 10.36 -16.65 9.51
CA PHE A 150 10.88 -17.53 8.46
C PHE A 150 12.41 -17.39 8.26
N GLN A 151 13.03 -16.36 8.81
CA GLN A 151 14.48 -16.18 8.74
C GLN A 151 15.18 -17.11 9.74
N ILE A 152 16.46 -17.41 9.47
CA ILE A 152 17.29 -18.15 10.42
C ILE A 152 17.54 -17.25 11.63
N ASP A 153 17.15 -17.70 12.80
CA ASP A 153 17.49 -17.08 14.07
C ASP A 153 18.95 -17.40 14.39
N GLU A 154 19.78 -16.39 14.58
CA GLU A 154 21.24 -16.55 14.81
C GLU A 154 21.55 -17.35 16.08
N GLU A 155 20.69 -17.30 17.10
CA GLU A 155 20.87 -18.04 18.36
C GLU A 155 20.39 -19.49 18.25
N LEU A 156 19.29 -19.73 17.51
CA LEU A 156 18.68 -21.05 17.40
C LEU A 156 19.24 -21.88 16.22
N GLY A 157 19.88 -21.22 15.24
CA GLY A 157 20.36 -21.83 14.01
C GLY A 157 19.25 -22.34 13.07
N THR A 158 17.99 -22.05 13.39
CA THR A 158 16.81 -22.48 12.61
C THR A 158 15.76 -21.37 12.58
N SER A 159 14.80 -21.45 11.64
CA SER A 159 13.67 -20.53 11.64
C SER A 159 12.65 -20.85 12.74
N LYS A 160 11.94 -19.84 13.24
CA LYS A 160 10.84 -20.03 14.20
C LYS A 160 9.62 -20.70 13.56
N ALA A 161 9.37 -20.41 12.27
CA ALA A 161 8.34 -21.08 11.50
C ALA A 161 8.77 -22.53 11.20
N ARG A 162 8.02 -23.50 11.73
CA ARG A 162 8.39 -24.92 11.68
C ARG A 162 7.96 -25.58 10.37
N ASP A 163 8.80 -26.47 9.85
CA ASP A 163 8.46 -27.22 8.64
C ASP A 163 7.13 -27.96 8.81
N GLY A 164 6.29 -27.89 7.79
CA GLY A 164 4.97 -28.51 7.76
C GLY A 164 3.86 -27.79 8.49
N GLU A 165 4.16 -26.75 9.26
CA GLU A 165 3.16 -25.91 9.96
C GLU A 165 2.35 -25.08 8.96
N ILE A 166 1.07 -24.86 9.29
CA ILE A 166 0.22 -23.95 8.54
C ILE A 166 0.38 -22.55 9.12
N ALA A 167 0.77 -21.61 8.29
CA ALA A 167 0.92 -20.21 8.66
C ALA A 167 0.06 -19.29 7.80
N VAL A 168 -0.33 -18.18 8.38
CA VAL A 168 -0.91 -17.03 7.69
C VAL A 168 0.03 -15.85 7.87
N ILE A 169 0.54 -15.35 6.76
CA ILE A 169 1.32 -14.11 6.72
C ILE A 169 0.50 -13.00 6.05
N GLY A 170 0.83 -11.76 6.33
CA GLY A 170 0.21 -10.60 5.69
C GLY A 170 1.29 -9.62 5.26
N GLY A 171 1.17 -9.06 4.06
CA GLY A 171 2.19 -8.15 3.55
C GLY A 171 1.86 -7.58 2.17
N ILE A 172 2.85 -6.89 1.62
CA ILE A 172 2.82 -6.34 0.27
C ILE A 172 3.65 -7.25 -0.63
N ILE A 173 3.17 -7.53 -1.83
CA ILE A 173 3.92 -8.24 -2.86
C ILE A 173 4.94 -7.29 -3.46
N THR A 174 6.21 -7.42 -3.08
CA THR A 174 7.28 -6.53 -3.58
C THR A 174 7.96 -7.06 -4.84
N ASN A 175 7.82 -8.35 -5.13
CA ASN A 175 8.34 -8.95 -6.35
C ASN A 175 7.50 -10.18 -6.73
N LYS A 176 7.33 -10.38 -8.05
CA LYS A 176 6.67 -11.54 -8.64
C LYS A 176 7.50 -12.10 -9.78
N THR A 177 8.02 -13.31 -9.60
CA THR A 177 8.72 -14.05 -10.65
C THR A 177 7.87 -15.23 -11.12
N VAL A 178 7.49 -15.20 -12.40
CA VAL A 178 6.72 -16.29 -13.02
C VAL A 178 7.68 -17.30 -13.66
N LYS A 179 7.45 -18.60 -13.44
CA LYS A 179 8.22 -19.69 -14.03
C LYS A 179 7.28 -20.78 -14.58
N TYR A 180 7.81 -21.55 -15.50
CA TYR A 180 7.14 -22.74 -16.05
C TYR A 180 7.72 -24.00 -15.41
N THR A 181 6.87 -24.92 -14.98
CA THR A 181 7.26 -26.25 -14.50
C THR A 181 7.72 -27.10 -15.68
N ARG A 182 8.32 -28.26 -15.39
CA ARG A 182 8.70 -29.26 -16.44
C ARG A 182 7.52 -29.70 -17.31
N ASN A 183 6.31 -29.64 -16.78
CA ASN A 183 5.06 -29.98 -17.49
C ASN A 183 4.41 -28.76 -18.14
N ASN A 184 5.15 -27.69 -18.37
CA ASN A 184 4.71 -26.44 -19.00
C ASN A 184 3.51 -25.74 -18.29
N LYS A 185 3.36 -25.98 -16.99
CA LYS A 185 2.37 -25.28 -16.15
C LYS A 185 3.00 -24.06 -15.50
N VAL A 186 2.22 -22.99 -15.35
CA VAL A 186 2.67 -21.72 -14.75
C VAL A 186 2.71 -21.83 -13.24
N MET A 187 3.77 -21.33 -12.61
CA MET A 187 3.92 -21.14 -11.17
C MET A 187 4.55 -19.78 -10.88
N ALA A 188 4.44 -19.28 -9.67
CA ALA A 188 5.08 -18.03 -9.27
C ALA A 188 5.88 -18.16 -7.97
N PHE A 189 6.89 -17.29 -7.87
CA PHE A 189 7.60 -16.96 -6.64
C PHE A 189 7.26 -15.52 -6.30
N LEU A 190 6.73 -15.29 -5.12
CA LEU A 190 6.40 -13.95 -4.62
C LEU A 190 7.35 -13.61 -3.48
N THR A 191 7.78 -12.36 -3.41
CA THR A 191 8.42 -11.81 -2.21
C THR A 191 7.36 -10.99 -1.48
N ILE A 192 7.08 -11.35 -0.25
CA ILE A 192 6.13 -10.64 0.62
C ILE A 192 6.92 -9.87 1.66
N GLU A 193 6.67 -8.57 1.72
CA GLU A 193 7.24 -7.63 2.70
C GLU A 193 6.18 -7.24 3.72
N ASP A 194 6.48 -7.39 5.00
CA ASP A 194 5.65 -6.87 6.09
C ASP A 194 6.38 -5.75 6.87
N LEU A 195 5.91 -5.38 8.03
CA LEU A 195 6.48 -4.31 8.87
C LEU A 195 7.88 -4.63 9.41
N VAL A 196 8.34 -5.89 9.32
CA VAL A 196 9.57 -6.34 10.01
C VAL A 196 10.54 -7.09 9.10
N GLY A 197 10.15 -7.46 7.89
CA GLY A 197 11.05 -8.18 6.97
C GLY A 197 10.38 -8.67 5.70
N THR A 198 10.99 -9.69 5.08
CA THR A 198 10.50 -10.29 3.84
C THR A 198 10.53 -11.81 3.91
N VAL A 199 9.65 -12.47 3.15
CA VAL A 199 9.62 -13.92 2.99
C VAL A 199 9.30 -14.31 1.55
N GLU A 200 9.89 -15.41 1.06
CA GLU A 200 9.57 -16.00 -0.22
C GLU A 200 8.33 -16.91 -0.11
N VAL A 201 7.38 -16.70 -1.01
CA VAL A 201 6.18 -17.54 -1.14
C VAL A 201 6.19 -18.24 -2.48
N VAL A 202 6.02 -19.57 -2.47
CA VAL A 202 5.93 -20.40 -3.68
C VAL A 202 4.46 -20.66 -3.97
N VAL A 203 4.01 -20.32 -5.18
CA VAL A 203 2.64 -20.55 -5.64
C VAL A 203 2.66 -21.58 -6.75
N PHE A 204 2.25 -22.80 -6.43
CA PHE A 204 2.19 -23.89 -7.39
C PHE A 204 1.06 -23.72 -8.41
N PRO A 205 1.09 -24.43 -9.56
CA PRO A 205 0.18 -24.17 -10.68
C PRO A 205 -1.31 -24.19 -10.34
N ASN A 206 -1.75 -25.13 -9.53
CA ASN A 206 -3.17 -25.25 -9.17
C ASN A 206 -3.66 -24.05 -8.36
N ASP A 207 -2.80 -23.46 -7.52
CA ASP A 207 -3.12 -22.31 -6.71
C ASP A 207 -2.81 -21.01 -7.43
N TYR A 208 -1.89 -21.02 -8.41
CA TYR A 208 -1.65 -19.91 -9.32
C TYR A 208 -2.90 -19.58 -10.13
N GLU A 209 -3.54 -20.57 -10.77
CA GLU A 209 -4.75 -20.37 -11.58
C GLU A 209 -5.89 -19.73 -10.77
N LYS A 210 -6.04 -20.12 -9.48
CA LYS A 210 -7.10 -19.62 -8.60
C LYS A 210 -6.85 -18.19 -8.08
N ASN A 211 -5.60 -17.76 -8.04
CA ASN A 211 -5.20 -16.53 -7.34
C ASN A 211 -4.51 -15.50 -8.25
N VAL A 212 -4.41 -15.74 -9.57
CA VAL A 212 -3.64 -14.90 -10.51
C VAL A 212 -3.97 -13.41 -10.42
N GLN A 213 -5.25 -13.07 -10.23
CA GLN A 213 -5.73 -11.68 -10.13
C GLN A 213 -5.34 -10.97 -8.82
N LYS A 214 -4.87 -11.74 -7.82
CA LYS A 214 -4.50 -11.21 -6.50
C LYS A 214 -2.98 -11.11 -6.31
N MET A 215 -2.19 -11.52 -7.32
CA MET A 215 -0.75 -11.60 -7.25
C MET A 215 -0.05 -10.50 -8.07
N GLU A 216 -0.56 -9.28 -8.01
CA GLU A 216 0.09 -8.13 -8.62
C GLU A 216 1.08 -7.50 -7.65
N GLU A 217 2.19 -6.95 -8.15
CA GLU A 217 3.13 -6.18 -7.33
C GLU A 217 2.40 -4.99 -6.69
N ASP A 218 2.84 -4.59 -5.51
CA ASP A 218 2.23 -3.59 -4.62
C ASP A 218 0.86 -3.96 -4.02
N SER A 219 0.30 -5.14 -4.35
CA SER A 219 -0.93 -5.62 -3.71
C SER A 219 -0.71 -6.00 -2.25
N LYS A 220 -1.63 -5.56 -1.38
CA LYS A 220 -1.68 -5.93 0.04
C LYS A 220 -2.48 -7.22 0.20
N VAL A 221 -1.83 -8.29 0.66
CA VAL A 221 -2.42 -9.63 0.71
C VAL A 221 -2.14 -10.36 2.02
N PHE A 222 -3.11 -11.20 2.43
CA PHE A 222 -2.87 -12.27 3.37
C PHE A 222 -2.70 -13.57 2.60
N ILE A 223 -1.67 -14.34 2.93
CA ILE A 223 -1.39 -15.63 2.31
C ILE A 223 -1.38 -16.71 3.38
N ARG A 224 -2.29 -17.65 3.23
CA ARG A 224 -2.31 -18.89 4.00
C ARG A 224 -1.55 -19.96 3.25
N GLY A 225 -0.69 -20.69 3.93
CA GLY A 225 0.09 -21.74 3.31
C GLY A 225 0.79 -22.62 4.31
N LYS A 226 1.54 -23.60 3.79
CA LYS A 226 2.34 -24.54 4.56
C LYS A 226 3.79 -24.08 4.57
N VAL A 227 4.40 -24.03 5.74
CA VAL A 227 5.82 -23.71 5.87
C VAL A 227 6.65 -24.84 5.27
N GLN A 228 7.61 -24.49 4.44
CA GLN A 228 8.67 -25.36 3.96
C GLN A 228 9.98 -24.92 4.60
N GLY A 229 10.43 -25.70 5.59
CA GLY A 229 11.70 -25.49 6.27
C GLY A 229 12.88 -25.99 5.44
N ASP A 230 14.04 -25.35 5.63
CA ASP A 230 15.34 -25.79 5.14
C ASP A 230 16.32 -25.68 6.33
N ALA A 231 17.15 -26.68 6.56
CA ALA A 231 18.06 -26.71 7.71
C ALA A 231 19.09 -25.57 7.66
N ASP A 232 19.51 -25.16 6.45
CA ASP A 232 20.61 -24.22 6.24
C ASP A 232 20.18 -22.91 5.58
N LYS A 233 18.86 -22.71 5.38
CA LYS A 233 18.32 -21.54 4.67
C LYS A 233 17.04 -21.04 5.32
N ALA A 234 16.71 -19.77 5.04
CA ALA A 234 15.42 -19.21 5.39
C ALA A 234 14.27 -20.11 4.87
N SER A 235 13.29 -20.35 5.73
CA SER A 235 12.07 -21.08 5.39
C SER A 235 11.24 -20.30 4.37
N LYS A 236 10.41 -21.02 3.61
CA LYS A 236 9.49 -20.47 2.62
C LYS A 236 8.05 -20.82 2.97
N LEU A 237 7.10 -20.08 2.41
CA LEU A 237 5.70 -20.42 2.53
C LEU A 237 5.21 -21.03 1.20
N ILE A 238 4.65 -22.22 1.24
CA ILE A 238 3.95 -22.81 0.10
C ILE A 238 2.50 -22.34 0.14
N CYS A 239 2.13 -21.52 -0.82
CA CYS A 239 0.81 -20.91 -0.88
C CYS A 239 -0.29 -21.96 -1.07
N GLU A 240 -1.35 -21.85 -0.28
CA GLU A 240 -2.61 -22.56 -0.48
C GLU A 240 -3.74 -21.58 -0.90
N LYS A 241 -3.75 -20.38 -0.32
CA LYS A 241 -4.79 -19.38 -0.60
C LYS A 241 -4.32 -17.96 -0.36
N ILE A 242 -4.75 -17.04 -1.24
CA ILE A 242 -4.48 -15.62 -1.17
C ILE A 242 -5.79 -14.86 -0.95
N TYR A 243 -5.78 -13.92 -0.01
CA TYR A 243 -6.86 -12.98 0.26
C TYR A 243 -6.32 -11.55 0.09
N SER A 244 -7.07 -10.67 -0.55
CA SER A 244 -6.79 -9.23 -0.46
C SER A 244 -7.04 -8.75 0.97
N PHE A 245 -6.36 -7.69 1.42
CA PHE A 245 -6.65 -7.07 2.72
C PHE A 245 -8.10 -6.62 2.84
N ASP A 246 -8.74 -6.26 1.73
CA ASP A 246 -10.14 -5.83 1.68
C ASP A 246 -11.13 -7.00 1.67
N ASP A 247 -10.68 -8.19 1.25
CA ASP A 247 -11.49 -9.41 1.13
C ASP A 247 -11.34 -10.34 2.35
N VAL A 248 -10.96 -9.81 3.52
CA VAL A 248 -10.97 -10.61 4.75
C VAL A 248 -12.39 -11.07 5.01
N PRO A 249 -12.62 -12.40 5.15
CA PRO A 249 -13.96 -12.94 5.31
C PRO A 249 -14.68 -12.35 6.50
N LYS A 250 -15.90 -11.94 6.27
CA LYS A 250 -16.78 -11.33 7.27
C LYS A 250 -18.00 -12.19 7.51
N GLU A 251 -18.56 -12.04 8.70
CA GLU A 251 -19.87 -12.58 9.05
C GLU A 251 -20.80 -11.43 9.41
N LEU A 252 -21.97 -11.43 8.80
CA LEU A 252 -23.06 -10.53 9.13
C LEU A 252 -23.96 -11.23 10.15
N TRP A 253 -23.95 -10.74 11.38
CA TRP A 253 -24.80 -11.22 12.43
C TRP A 253 -26.02 -10.31 12.57
N VAL A 254 -27.23 -10.91 12.49
CA VAL A 254 -28.47 -10.17 12.72
C VAL A 254 -29.24 -10.86 13.82
N GLN A 255 -29.59 -10.06 14.85
CA GLN A 255 -30.21 -10.53 16.07
C GLN A 255 -31.71 -10.27 16.04
N PHE A 256 -32.50 -11.25 16.49
CA PHE A 256 -33.91 -11.16 16.74
C PHE A 256 -34.22 -11.53 18.20
N GLU A 257 -35.24 -10.94 18.78
CA GLU A 257 -35.58 -11.20 20.15
C GLU A 257 -36.14 -12.61 20.32
N THR A 258 -37.09 -12.99 19.48
CA THR A 258 -37.73 -14.32 19.47
C THR A 258 -37.63 -15.01 18.13
N LYS A 259 -37.92 -16.31 18.10
CA LYS A 259 -37.98 -17.11 16.86
C LYS A 259 -39.18 -16.69 15.98
N GLU A 260 -40.29 -16.29 16.60
CA GLU A 260 -41.45 -15.78 15.90
C GLU A 260 -41.15 -14.48 15.17
N ASP A 261 -40.39 -13.56 15.76
CA ASP A 261 -39.97 -12.32 15.15
C ASP A 261 -39.13 -12.59 13.90
N TYR A 262 -38.18 -13.53 13.97
CA TYR A 262 -37.40 -13.94 12.83
C TYR A 262 -38.27 -14.53 11.72
N LEU A 263 -39.17 -15.48 12.04
CA LEU A 263 -40.02 -16.14 11.05
C LEU A 263 -40.94 -15.14 10.35
N THR A 264 -41.46 -14.17 11.07
CA THR A 264 -42.28 -13.09 10.52
C THR A 264 -41.48 -12.21 9.55
N ALA A 265 -40.23 -11.92 9.88
CA ALA A 265 -39.35 -11.09 9.06
C ALA A 265 -38.64 -11.84 7.94
N GLU A 266 -38.57 -13.19 7.97
CA GLU A 266 -37.67 -14.01 7.16
C GLU A 266 -37.78 -13.72 5.65
N ASN A 267 -38.97 -13.67 5.11
CA ASN A 267 -39.18 -13.46 3.66
C ASN A 267 -38.65 -12.09 3.20
N GLU A 268 -38.94 -11.05 3.95
CA GLU A 268 -38.52 -9.70 3.63
C GLU A 268 -37.03 -9.53 3.86
N PHE A 269 -36.49 -10.11 4.92
CA PHE A 269 -35.06 -10.16 5.22
C PHE A 269 -34.27 -10.84 4.09
N LEU A 270 -34.67 -12.03 3.65
CA LEU A 270 -34.03 -12.74 2.54
C LEU A 270 -34.15 -11.99 1.23
N LYS A 271 -35.26 -11.32 0.97
CA LYS A 271 -35.45 -10.46 -0.21
C LYS A 271 -34.46 -9.29 -0.19
N LEU A 272 -34.24 -8.65 0.96
CA LEU A 272 -33.27 -7.58 1.13
C LEU A 272 -31.85 -8.10 0.83
N LEU A 273 -31.45 -9.23 1.40
CA LEU A 273 -30.14 -9.84 1.19
C LEU A 273 -29.88 -10.21 -0.28
N SER A 274 -30.90 -10.64 -1.00
CA SER A 274 -30.77 -11.10 -2.40
C SER A 274 -30.24 -10.02 -3.37
N GLY A 275 -30.40 -8.75 -3.02
CA GLY A 275 -29.84 -7.60 -3.74
C GLY A 275 -28.34 -7.37 -3.54
N PHE A 276 -27.70 -8.10 -2.60
CA PHE A 276 -26.31 -7.88 -2.19
C PHE A 276 -25.48 -9.17 -2.20
N ARG A 277 -25.63 -9.99 -3.22
CA ARG A 277 -24.93 -11.29 -3.33
C ARG A 277 -23.42 -11.15 -3.22
N GLY A 278 -22.79 -12.04 -2.46
CA GLY A 278 -21.34 -12.03 -2.21
C GLY A 278 -20.86 -13.28 -1.50
N THR A 279 -19.77 -13.17 -0.76
CA THR A 279 -19.10 -14.29 -0.08
C THR A 279 -19.17 -14.25 1.44
N ASP A 280 -19.66 -13.14 2.03
CA ASP A 280 -19.76 -12.99 3.47
C ASP A 280 -20.96 -13.76 3.99
N ARG A 281 -20.73 -14.55 5.03
CA ARG A 281 -21.80 -15.40 5.63
C ARG A 281 -22.78 -14.57 6.44
N VAL A 282 -24.06 -14.99 6.40
CA VAL A 282 -25.11 -14.38 7.22
C VAL A 282 -25.53 -15.34 8.32
N ILE A 283 -25.58 -14.82 9.54
CA ILE A 283 -25.89 -15.58 10.75
C ILE A 283 -27.04 -14.88 11.47
N ILE A 284 -28.04 -15.64 11.80
CA ILE A 284 -29.17 -15.19 12.61
C ILE A 284 -28.95 -15.64 14.04
N TYR A 285 -29.00 -14.70 14.96
CA TYR A 285 -28.98 -14.96 16.38
C TYR A 285 -30.37 -14.66 16.98
N VAL A 286 -30.96 -15.61 17.66
CA VAL A 286 -32.20 -15.44 18.40
C VAL A 286 -31.87 -15.40 19.89
N ARG A 287 -32.37 -14.38 20.61
CA ARG A 287 -32.14 -14.20 22.05
C ARG A 287 -32.88 -15.21 22.92
N THR A 288 -34.15 -15.44 22.58
CA THR A 288 -35.04 -16.24 23.41
C THR A 288 -35.86 -17.24 22.59
N PRO A 289 -35.64 -18.58 22.72
CA PRO A 289 -34.47 -19.20 23.38
C PRO A 289 -33.17 -18.94 22.58
N LYS A 290 -32.05 -18.85 23.28
CA LYS A 290 -30.74 -18.63 22.62
C LYS A 290 -30.50 -19.66 21.54
N SER A 291 -30.43 -19.22 20.27
CA SER A 291 -30.13 -20.11 19.13
C SER A 291 -29.42 -19.35 18.02
N ILE A 292 -28.64 -20.10 17.24
CA ILE A 292 -27.90 -19.58 16.10
C ILE A 292 -28.32 -20.37 14.87
N LYS A 293 -28.65 -19.64 13.79
CA LYS A 293 -28.97 -20.22 12.47
C LYS A 293 -27.97 -19.67 11.44
N TYR A 294 -27.16 -20.53 10.87
CA TYR A 294 -26.31 -20.19 9.72
C TYR A 294 -27.16 -20.28 8.46
N LEU A 295 -27.19 -19.20 7.68
CA LEU A 295 -27.80 -19.25 6.35
C LEU A 295 -26.88 -19.98 5.39
N GLY A 296 -27.48 -20.64 4.38
CA GLY A 296 -26.71 -21.35 3.35
C GLY A 296 -25.82 -20.42 2.52
N ILE A 297 -24.79 -20.99 1.90
CA ILE A 297 -23.81 -20.24 1.09
C ILE A 297 -24.47 -19.45 -0.02
N GLU A 298 -25.59 -19.96 -0.57
CA GLU A 298 -26.38 -19.28 -1.60
C GLU A 298 -27.05 -17.97 -1.13
N LYS A 299 -27.07 -17.74 0.18
CA LYS A 299 -27.58 -16.52 0.83
C LYS A 299 -26.47 -15.62 1.36
N SER A 300 -25.20 -15.90 1.02
CA SER A 300 -24.06 -15.05 1.35
C SER A 300 -24.18 -13.71 0.65
N VAL A 301 -23.68 -12.66 1.31
CA VAL A 301 -23.79 -11.27 0.87
C VAL A 301 -22.43 -10.63 0.68
N LYS A 302 -22.37 -9.51 -0.04
CA LYS A 302 -21.26 -8.55 0.00
C LYS A 302 -21.63 -7.46 0.98
N ILE A 303 -21.01 -7.49 2.16
CA ILE A 303 -21.23 -6.48 3.20
C ILE A 303 -20.66 -5.15 2.71
N ASN A 304 -21.52 -4.12 2.62
CA ASN A 304 -21.17 -2.75 2.28
C ASN A 304 -22.05 -1.77 3.05
N GLU A 305 -21.72 -0.49 3.01
CA GLU A 305 -22.44 0.56 3.73
C GLU A 305 -23.93 0.62 3.37
N THR A 306 -24.27 0.40 2.10
CA THR A 306 -25.67 0.41 1.61
C THR A 306 -26.49 -0.73 2.22
N LEU A 307 -25.92 -1.93 2.32
CA LEU A 307 -26.58 -3.07 2.98
C LEU A 307 -26.73 -2.79 4.46
N LEU A 308 -25.66 -2.35 5.12
CA LEU A 308 -25.67 -2.05 6.56
C LEU A 308 -26.66 -0.95 6.90
N GLY A 309 -26.71 0.14 6.13
CA GLY A 309 -27.70 1.22 6.30
C GLY A 309 -29.13 0.72 6.29
N LYS A 310 -29.50 -0.13 5.30
CA LYS A 310 -30.85 -0.73 5.22
C LYS A 310 -31.16 -1.67 6.39
N LEU A 311 -30.14 -2.41 6.85
CA LEU A 311 -30.32 -3.32 7.98
C LEU A 311 -30.45 -2.55 9.30
N TYR A 312 -29.66 -1.49 9.48
CA TYR A 312 -29.72 -0.63 10.67
C TYR A 312 -31.06 0.09 10.76
N GLU A 313 -31.56 0.62 9.64
CA GLU A 313 -32.86 1.29 9.58
C GLU A 313 -34.00 0.33 9.97
N LYS A 314 -33.91 -0.92 9.53
CA LYS A 314 -35.00 -1.89 9.69
C LYS A 314 -34.96 -2.67 11.00
N TYR A 315 -33.75 -3.07 11.44
CA TYR A 315 -33.56 -3.97 12.59
C TYR A 315 -32.87 -3.29 13.78
N GLY A 316 -32.42 -2.05 13.62
CA GLY A 316 -31.66 -1.30 14.64
C GLY A 316 -30.16 -1.64 14.62
N MET A 317 -29.33 -0.65 14.95
CA MET A 317 -27.86 -0.78 14.94
C MET A 317 -27.37 -1.82 15.95
N ASP A 318 -28.02 -1.93 17.12
CA ASP A 318 -27.65 -2.87 18.18
C ASP A 318 -27.90 -4.34 17.81
N ASN A 319 -28.75 -4.58 16.82
CA ASN A 319 -29.15 -5.91 16.39
C ASN A 319 -28.38 -6.38 15.12
N VAL A 320 -27.52 -5.54 14.56
CA VAL A 320 -26.74 -5.88 13.36
C VAL A 320 -25.25 -5.71 13.65
N LYS A 321 -24.48 -6.78 13.50
CA LYS A 321 -23.05 -6.77 13.80
C LYS A 321 -22.25 -7.42 12.68
N VAL A 322 -21.15 -6.79 12.27
CA VAL A 322 -20.17 -7.36 11.37
C VAL A 322 -19.00 -7.89 12.17
N VAL A 323 -18.64 -9.15 11.95
CA VAL A 323 -17.51 -9.80 12.61
C VAL A 323 -16.51 -10.25 11.53
N GLU A 324 -15.29 -9.74 11.57
CA GLU A 324 -14.20 -10.24 10.73
C GLU A 324 -13.73 -11.59 11.27
N LYS A 325 -13.63 -12.59 10.40
CA LYS A 325 -13.11 -13.92 10.75
C LYS A 325 -11.61 -13.97 10.57
N SER A 326 -10.93 -14.62 11.51
CA SER A 326 -9.52 -14.98 11.31
C SER A 326 -9.38 -15.92 10.11
N ILE A 327 -8.44 -15.59 9.23
CA ILE A 327 -8.14 -16.38 8.01
C ILE A 327 -7.70 -17.81 8.36
N GLU A 328 -7.03 -18.01 9.50
CA GLU A 328 -6.64 -19.32 10.01
C GLU A 328 -7.83 -20.28 10.20
N ASN A 329 -8.96 -19.76 10.69
CA ASN A 329 -10.12 -20.57 11.08
C ASN A 329 -11.06 -20.94 9.93
N ILE A 330 -10.86 -20.39 8.73
CA ILE A 330 -11.74 -20.61 7.57
C ILE A 330 -11.72 -22.06 7.10
N THR A 331 -10.64 -22.80 7.33
CA THR A 331 -10.45 -24.15 6.80
C THR A 331 -11.10 -25.25 7.66
N LYS A 332 -11.55 -24.95 8.88
CA LYS A 332 -12.18 -25.93 9.78
C LYS A 332 -13.69 -26.12 9.53
N MET A 333 -14.23 -25.53 8.45
CA MET A 333 -15.67 -25.49 8.17
C MET A 333 -16.08 -26.06 6.80
N HIS A 334 -15.28 -26.98 6.25
CA HIS A 334 -15.61 -27.77 5.05
C HIS A 334 -15.76 -29.24 5.38
#